data_f49674868f339dc4d50a236bc1c83c59
#
_entry.id   f49674868f339dc4d50a236bc1c83c59
#
_cell.length_a   1.000
_cell.length_b   1.000
_cell.length_c   1.000
_cell.angle_alpha   90.00
_cell.angle_beta   90.00
_cell.angle_gamma   90.00
#
_symmetry.space_group_name_H-M   'P 1'
#
loop_
_entity.id
_entity.type
_entity.pdbx_description
1 polymer ?
#
loop_
_entity_poly.entity_id
_entity_poly.type
_entity_poly.pdbx_seq_one_letter_code
_entity_poly.pdbx_strand_id
1 'polypeptide(L)' 'MEKKIFHIEGMSCGGCADRLKKALQQIPGLETVRVDLETGRAEVIGSGDSLQEESIREAVNRLGFSVQGVD' A
#
# COMPACT_ATOMS: atom_id res chain seq x y z
N MET A 1 16.73 -2.29 4.80
CA MET A 1 15.38 -1.78 4.55
C MET A 1 15.09 -1.73 3.07
N GLU A 2 13.94 -2.17 2.68
CA GLU A 2 13.54 -2.16 1.28
C GLU A 2 12.33 -1.27 1.07
N LYS A 3 12.26 -0.67 -0.09
CA LYS A 3 11.17 0.21 -0.47
C LYS A 3 10.48 -0.37 -1.69
N LYS A 4 9.15 -0.42 -1.65
CA LYS A 4 8.36 -0.84 -2.80
C LYS A 4 7.26 0.16 -3.06
N ILE A 5 6.97 0.37 -4.33
CA ILE A 5 5.90 1.26 -4.74
C ILE A 5 4.84 0.44 -5.45
N PHE A 6 3.63 0.48 -4.91
CA PHE A 6 2.50 -0.23 -5.48
C PHE A 6 1.62 0.76 -6.24
N HIS A 7 1.32 0.44 -7.48
CA HIS A 7 0.40 1.23 -8.28
C HIS A 7 -1.00 0.73 -8.03
N ILE A 8 -1.83 1.58 -7.45
CA ILE A 8 -3.16 1.19 -6.98
C ILE A 8 -4.24 1.91 -7.77
N GLU A 9 -5.20 1.15 -8.24
CA GLU A 9 -6.34 1.68 -8.95
C GLU A 9 -7.57 1.67 -8.06
N GLY A 10 -8.42 2.67 -8.24
CA GLY A 10 -9.65 2.78 -7.46
C GLY A 10 -9.62 3.83 -6.37
N MET A 11 -8.47 4.45 -6.14
CA MET A 11 -8.38 5.55 -5.18
C MET A 11 -8.84 6.84 -5.83
N SER A 12 -10.04 7.25 -5.49
CA SER A 12 -10.63 8.45 -6.10
C SER A 12 -10.89 9.57 -5.10
N CYS A 13 -10.64 9.35 -3.83
CA CYS A 13 -10.88 10.36 -2.81
C CYS A 13 -9.87 10.24 -1.67
N GLY A 14 -9.72 11.32 -0.91
CA GLY A 14 -8.78 11.36 0.22
C GLY A 14 -9.09 10.34 1.31
N GLY A 15 -10.38 10.07 1.54
CA GLY A 15 -10.78 9.07 2.51
C GLY A 15 -10.32 7.66 2.14
N CYS A 16 -10.30 7.35 0.85
CA CYS A 16 -9.82 6.06 0.36
C CYS A 16 -8.32 5.91 0.63
N ALA A 17 -7.55 6.95 0.32
CA ALA A 17 -6.12 6.94 0.56
C ALA A 17 -5.81 6.78 2.05
N ASP A 18 -6.56 7.44 2.90
CA ASP A 18 -6.37 7.38 4.34
C ASP A 18 -6.65 5.97 4.88
N ARG A 19 -7.72 5.34 4.40
CA ARG A 19 -8.05 3.98 4.78
C ARG A 19 -6.98 3.00 4.37
N LEU A 20 -6.47 3.16 3.16
CA LEU A 20 -5.41 2.31 2.64
C LEU A 20 -4.15 2.47 3.49
N LYS A 21 -3.79 3.70 3.79
CA LYS A 21 -2.63 3.97 4.63
C LYS A 21 -2.74 3.28 5.98
N LYS A 22 -3.89 3.42 6.63
CA LYS A 22 -4.11 2.79 7.93
C LYS A 22 -4.04 1.27 7.85
N ALA A 23 -4.64 0.69 6.82
CA ALA A 23 -4.61 -0.75 6.64
C ALA A 23 -3.19 -1.26 6.44
N LEU A 24 -2.40 -0.56 5.65
CA LEU A 24 -1.02 -0.95 5.42
C LEU A 24 -0.15 -0.78 6.66
N GLN A 25 -0.43 0.25 7.45
CA GLN A 25 0.33 0.47 8.69
C GLN A 25 0.12 -0.63 9.71
N GLN A 26 -0.94 -1.41 9.59
CA GLN A 26 -1.20 -2.51 10.50
C GLN A 26 -0.42 -3.77 10.15
N ILE A 27 0.20 -3.79 8.99
CA ILE A 27 1.01 -4.93 8.58
C ILE A 27 2.32 -4.92 9.38
N PRO A 28 2.62 -6.01 10.13
CA PRO A 28 3.85 -6.03 10.93
C PRO A 28 5.10 -5.99 10.05
N GLY A 29 6.08 -5.26 10.50
CA GLY A 29 7.36 -5.15 9.81
C GLY A 29 7.47 -3.96 8.86
N LEU A 30 6.38 -3.29 8.55
CA LEU A 30 6.43 -2.08 7.73
C LEU A 30 6.78 -0.90 8.63
N GLU A 31 7.81 -0.15 8.25
CA GLU A 31 8.26 1.01 9.02
C GLU A 31 7.60 2.30 8.57
N THR A 32 7.42 2.45 7.27
CA THR A 32 6.83 3.66 6.72
C THR A 32 5.86 3.29 5.62
N VAL A 33 4.71 3.95 5.63
CA VAL A 33 3.70 3.79 4.59
C VAL A 33 3.29 5.18 4.13
N ARG A 34 3.36 5.40 2.83
CA ARG A 34 2.94 6.66 2.22
C ARG A 34 2.00 6.36 1.07
N VAL A 35 0.92 7.09 1.00
CA VAL A 35 -0.06 6.93 -0.07
C VAL A 35 -0.20 8.26 -0.80
N ASP A 36 -0.04 8.22 -2.11
CA ASP A 36 -0.18 9.38 -2.96
C ASP A 36 -1.45 9.24 -3.78
N LEU A 37 -2.43 10.08 -3.49
CA LEU A 37 -3.72 10.03 -4.16
C LEU A 37 -3.63 10.52 -5.61
N GLU A 38 -2.81 11.51 -5.88
CA GLU A 38 -2.70 12.08 -7.23
C GLU A 38 -2.18 11.07 -8.24
N THR A 39 -1.18 10.28 -7.84
CA THR A 39 -0.55 9.31 -8.73
C THR A 39 -1.08 7.90 -8.55
N GLY A 40 -1.88 7.67 -7.50
CA GLY A 40 -2.39 6.34 -7.20
C GLY A 40 -1.31 5.38 -6.73
N ARG A 41 -0.30 5.88 -6.05
CA ARG A 41 0.82 5.07 -5.58
C ARG A 41 0.80 4.89 -4.07
N ALA A 42 1.17 3.71 -3.64
CA ALA A 42 1.39 3.43 -2.22
C ALA A 42 2.85 3.02 -2.06
N GLU A 43 3.59 3.81 -1.32
CA GLU A 43 5.00 3.55 -1.05
C GLU A 43 5.13 2.93 0.33
N VAL A 44 5.76 1.77 0.38
CA VAL A 44 5.99 1.06 1.65
C VAL A 44 7.47 0.83 1.85
N ILE A 45 7.92 1.05 3.07
CA ILE A 45 9.31 0.83 3.46
C ILE A 45 9.29 -0.11 4.66
N GLY A 46 10.06 -1.17 4.59
CA GLY A 46 10.12 -2.14 5.67
C GLY A 46 11.35 -3.02 5.55
N SER A 47 11.46 -3.97 6.46
CA SER A 47 12.59 -4.89 6.51
C SER A 47 12.28 -6.15 5.72
N GLY A 48 13.18 -6.50 4.83
CA GLY A 48 13.26 -7.81 4.17
C GLY A 48 11.97 -8.59 4.02
N ASP A 49 11.82 -9.62 4.80
CA ASP A 49 10.69 -10.54 4.71
C ASP A 49 9.33 -9.90 5.02
N SER A 50 9.34 -8.74 5.64
CA SER A 50 8.10 -8.05 5.99
C SER A 50 7.41 -7.41 4.80
N LEU A 51 8.15 -7.18 3.71
CA LEU A 51 7.59 -6.61 2.49
C LEU A 51 6.99 -7.70 1.60
N GLN A 52 5.98 -8.36 2.11
CA GLN A 52 5.31 -9.40 1.35
C GLN A 52 4.24 -8.79 0.45
N GLU A 53 4.47 -8.88 -0.84
CA GLU A 53 3.52 -8.37 -1.82
C GLU A 53 2.12 -8.92 -1.63
N GLU A 54 2.03 -10.21 -1.32
CA GLU A 54 0.73 -10.86 -1.15
C GLU A 54 -0.08 -10.25 -0.02
N SER A 55 0.56 -9.97 1.11
CA SER A 55 -0.12 -9.34 2.24
C SER A 55 -0.61 -7.95 1.89
N ILE A 56 0.19 -7.19 1.18
CA ILE A 56 -0.16 -5.84 0.79
C ILE A 56 -1.28 -5.86 -0.25
N ARG A 57 -1.19 -6.75 -1.24
CA ARG A 57 -2.26 -6.91 -2.23
C ARG A 57 -3.57 -7.28 -1.58
N GLU A 58 -3.52 -8.21 -0.65
CA GLU A 58 -4.72 -8.65 0.04
C GLU A 58 -5.37 -7.52 0.81
N ALA A 59 -4.57 -6.72 1.51
CA ALA A 59 -5.08 -5.57 2.23
C ALA A 59 -5.73 -4.56 1.27
N VAL A 60 -5.09 -4.32 0.13
CA VAL A 60 -5.62 -3.43 -0.89
C VAL A 60 -6.95 -3.94 -1.44
N ASN A 61 -7.00 -5.23 -1.77
CA ASN A 61 -8.21 -5.83 -2.33
C ASN A 61 -9.38 -5.82 -1.36
N ARG A 62 -9.10 -5.98 -0.08
CA ARG A 62 -10.15 -5.93 0.95
C ARG A 62 -10.85 -4.59 1.01
N LEU A 63 -10.14 -3.54 0.66
CA LEU A 63 -10.69 -2.19 0.66
C LEU A 63 -11.41 -1.83 -0.64
N GLY A 64 -11.41 -2.75 -1.60
CA GLY A 64 -12.06 -2.52 -2.89
C GLY A 64 -11.16 -1.91 -3.94
N PHE A 65 -9.86 -1.85 -3.69
CA PHE A 65 -8.89 -1.35 -4.66
C PHE A 65 -8.20 -2.50 -5.38
N SER A 66 -7.44 -2.17 -6.40
CA SER A 66 -6.67 -3.16 -7.16
C SER A 66 -5.22 -2.71 -7.31
N VAL A 67 -4.30 -3.66 -7.18
CA VAL A 67 -2.88 -3.38 -7.43
C VAL A 67 -2.62 -3.62 -8.91
N GLN A 68 -2.20 -2.57 -9.62
CA GLN A 68 -1.92 -2.65 -11.06
C GLN A 68 -0.49 -3.08 -11.33
N GLY A 69 0.42 -2.76 -10.43
CA GLY A 69 1.81 -3.13 -10.60
C GLY A 69 2.63 -2.79 -9.37
N VAL A 70 3.83 -3.30 -9.33
CA VAL A 70 4.77 -3.07 -8.22
C VAL A 70 6.11 -2.67 -8.80
N ASP A 71 6.67 -1.59 -8.28
CA ASP A 71 8.02 -1.14 -8.66
C ASP A 71 9.04 -1.47 -7.57
#